data_23e4830028f2143094a8770eaf25697a
#
_entry.id   23e4830028f2143094a8770eaf25697a
#
_cell.length_a   1.000
_cell.length_b   1.000
_cell.length_c   1.000
_cell.angle_alpha   90.00
_cell.angle_beta   90.00
_cell.angle_gamma   90.00
#
_symmetry.space_group_name_H-M   'P 1'
#
loop_
_entity.id
_entity.type
_entity.pdbx_description
1 polymer ?
#
loop_
_entity_poly.entity_id
_entity_poly.type
_entity_poly.pdbx_seq_one_letter_code
_entity_poly.pdbx_strand_id
1 'polypeptide(L)'
;MGVTLDSPWAGQIFAPPTPLDIATIESAVAAQLRAQVTAIEIAQFPDKPAAYRLTHRVGAALVAWRGATYGALIDTAAVVQARRLEFEITLLVRDLGWSFGGDPSGPNPGAYALLEAIRAALTGLQLPGCRKMFPLREQFLGRDPQGAVWTWSALYALETMALEASTQDNFPLFIKGTALEDGGQTAKVATQAAYTFDAQDLIQLPVGNVANLVVTPVGGGNPYLAWTDYLLDAVNGIVTRAAGGTIASLATVNVAYTYSETVTAVAGGSLSPTAPTN
;
A
#
# COMPACT_ATOMS: atom_id res chain seq x y z
N MET A 1 -10.46 -18.32 23.34
CA MET A 1 -9.38 -18.38 22.34
C MET A 1 -9.48 -17.12 21.52
N GLY A 2 -8.61 -16.15 21.81
CA GLY A 2 -8.53 -14.91 21.04
C GLY A 2 -7.67 -15.14 19.80
N VAL A 3 -8.23 -14.94 18.63
CA VAL A 3 -7.47 -14.90 17.38
C VAL A 3 -6.76 -13.55 17.34
N THR A 4 -5.48 -13.52 17.63
CA THR A 4 -4.62 -12.39 17.29
C THR A 4 -4.48 -12.37 15.78
N LEU A 5 -5.15 -11.42 15.13
CA LEU A 5 -4.85 -11.08 13.74
C LEU A 5 -3.49 -10.38 13.75
N ASP A 6 -2.42 -11.15 13.55
CA ASP A 6 -1.14 -10.57 13.17
C ASP A 6 -1.34 -9.85 11.83
N SER A 7 -1.46 -8.53 11.90
CA SER A 7 -1.44 -7.70 10.71
C SER A 7 -0.05 -7.81 10.10
N PRO A 8 0.11 -8.35 8.89
CA PRO A 8 1.42 -8.40 8.22
C PRO A 8 2.02 -7.03 7.94
N TRP A 9 1.34 -5.97 8.36
CA TRP A 9 1.67 -4.56 8.15
C TRP A 9 2.20 -3.87 9.40
N ALA A 10 2.26 -4.57 10.56
CA ALA A 10 2.80 -4.02 11.78
C ALA A 10 4.31 -3.85 11.67
N GLY A 11 4.77 -2.63 11.48
CA GLY A 11 6.19 -2.25 11.53
C GLY A 11 6.87 -1.87 10.23
N GLN A 12 6.18 -1.89 9.09
CA GLN A 12 6.73 -1.32 7.87
C GLN A 12 6.20 0.11 7.68
N ILE A 13 7.08 1.08 7.78
CA ILE A 13 6.82 2.44 7.29
C ILE A 13 6.85 2.34 5.77
N PHE A 14 5.70 2.03 5.17
CA PHE A 14 5.58 2.14 3.73
C PHE A 14 5.49 3.62 3.37
N ALA A 15 6.51 4.14 2.72
CA ALA A 15 6.24 5.21 1.78
C ALA A 15 5.16 4.67 0.82
N PRO A 16 4.01 5.33 0.68
CA PRO A 16 3.00 4.86 -0.26
C PRO A 16 3.69 4.69 -1.61
N PRO A 17 3.55 3.53 -2.27
CA PRO A 17 4.18 3.34 -3.56
C PRO A 17 3.69 4.46 -4.47
N THR A 18 4.61 5.20 -5.06
CA THR A 18 4.26 6.22 -6.05
C THR A 18 3.42 5.52 -7.11
N PRO A 19 2.16 5.95 -7.33
CA PRO A 19 1.31 5.33 -8.32
C PRO A 19 2.03 5.36 -9.67
N LEU A 20 2.14 4.22 -10.33
CA LEU A 20 2.70 4.18 -11.67
C LEU A 20 1.81 5.01 -12.60
N ASP A 21 2.44 5.79 -13.47
CA ASP A 21 1.70 6.48 -14.53
C ASP A 21 1.18 5.48 -15.58
N ILE A 22 0.17 5.92 -16.34
CA ILE A 22 -0.52 5.07 -17.32
C ILE A 22 0.45 4.58 -18.41
N ALA A 23 1.38 5.44 -18.86
CA ALA A 23 2.32 5.10 -19.92
C ALA A 23 3.31 4.02 -19.46
N THR A 24 3.76 4.10 -18.21
CA THR A 24 4.61 3.07 -17.59
C THR A 24 3.87 1.73 -17.49
N ILE A 25 2.60 1.75 -17.07
CA ILE A 25 1.78 0.52 -16.99
C ILE A 25 1.56 -0.07 -18.39
N GLU A 26 1.16 0.75 -19.36
CA GLU A 26 0.95 0.30 -20.77
C GLU A 26 2.22 -0.30 -21.36
N SER A 27 3.37 0.33 -21.13
CA SER A 27 4.67 -0.16 -21.55
C SER A 27 5.02 -1.50 -20.91
N ALA A 28 4.70 -1.68 -19.61
CA ALA A 28 4.93 -2.93 -18.90
C ALA A 28 4.03 -4.06 -19.42
N VAL A 29 2.75 -3.76 -19.72
CA VAL A 29 1.82 -4.72 -20.35
C VAL A 29 2.35 -5.16 -21.71
N ALA A 30 2.78 -4.21 -22.54
CA ALA A 30 3.36 -4.51 -23.85
C ALA A 30 4.67 -5.32 -23.75
N ALA A 31 5.51 -5.02 -22.76
CA ALA A 31 6.76 -5.76 -22.50
C ALA A 31 6.47 -7.21 -22.08
N GLN A 32 5.49 -7.42 -21.19
CA GLN A 32 5.06 -8.75 -20.77
C GLN A 32 4.54 -9.58 -21.96
N LEU A 33 3.72 -8.98 -22.81
CA LEU A 33 3.23 -9.63 -24.01
C LEU A 33 4.38 -10.00 -24.96
N ARG A 34 5.36 -9.10 -25.21
CA ARG A 34 6.53 -9.39 -26.05
C ARG A 34 7.36 -10.55 -25.52
N ALA A 35 7.46 -10.67 -24.21
CA ALA A 35 8.21 -11.75 -23.58
C ALA A 35 7.52 -13.12 -23.69
N GLN A 36 6.18 -13.15 -23.71
CA GLN A 36 5.41 -14.38 -23.65
C GLN A 36 4.77 -14.79 -24.99
N VAL A 37 4.44 -13.82 -25.86
CA VAL A 37 3.74 -14.05 -27.13
C VAL A 37 4.65 -13.68 -28.29
N THR A 38 5.56 -14.57 -28.64
CA THR A 38 6.62 -14.32 -29.64
C THR A 38 6.17 -14.54 -31.08
N ALA A 39 5.00 -15.15 -31.29
CA ALA A 39 4.50 -15.52 -32.62
C ALA A 39 3.96 -14.36 -33.48
N ILE A 40 3.73 -13.20 -32.83
CA ILE A 40 3.11 -12.01 -33.43
C ILE A 40 3.86 -10.74 -33.03
N GLU A 41 3.60 -9.65 -33.75
CA GLU A 41 4.08 -8.32 -33.35
C GLU A 41 3.30 -7.79 -32.15
N ILE A 42 3.99 -7.19 -31.18
CA ILE A 42 3.36 -6.48 -30.04
C ILE A 42 3.72 -5.00 -30.14
N ALA A 43 2.72 -4.16 -30.32
CA ALA A 43 2.89 -2.71 -30.45
C ALA A 43 1.86 -1.95 -29.59
N GLN A 44 2.10 -0.67 -29.39
CA GLN A 44 1.09 0.24 -28.87
C GLN A 44 0.04 0.54 -29.94
N PHE A 45 -1.17 0.85 -29.51
CA PHE A 45 -2.23 1.21 -30.44
C PHE A 45 -1.83 2.49 -31.18
N PRO A 46 -1.93 2.51 -32.54
CA PRO A 46 -1.44 3.64 -33.31
C PRO A 46 -2.34 4.87 -33.20
N ASP A 47 -1.75 6.07 -33.21
CA ASP A 47 -2.48 7.34 -33.20
C ASP A 47 -3.45 7.50 -34.39
N LYS A 48 -3.12 6.86 -35.50
CA LYS A 48 -3.96 6.85 -36.72
C LYS A 48 -4.37 5.41 -37.08
N PRO A 49 -5.37 4.84 -36.41
CA PRO A 49 -5.75 3.45 -36.62
C PRO A 49 -6.14 3.12 -38.05
N ALA A 50 -6.79 4.05 -38.76
CA ALA A 50 -7.19 3.87 -40.15
C ALA A 50 -5.99 3.76 -41.14
N ALA A 51 -4.83 4.29 -40.74
CA ALA A 51 -3.60 4.19 -41.53
C ALA A 51 -2.73 2.99 -41.15
N TYR A 52 -3.06 2.29 -40.06
CA TYR A 52 -2.30 1.14 -39.61
C TYR A 52 -2.33 0.01 -40.69
N ARG A 53 -1.21 -0.56 -40.97
CA ARG A 53 -1.07 -1.70 -41.84
C ARG A 53 -0.35 -2.82 -41.11
N LEU A 54 -1.00 -3.96 -41.03
CA LEU A 54 -0.39 -5.15 -40.45
C LEU A 54 0.77 -5.61 -41.34
N THR A 55 1.99 -5.47 -40.85
CA THR A 55 3.21 -5.86 -41.55
C THR A 55 3.63 -7.29 -41.23
N HIS A 56 3.35 -7.72 -39.99
CA HIS A 56 3.73 -9.04 -39.53
C HIS A 56 2.95 -10.15 -40.27
N ARG A 57 3.64 -11.23 -40.58
CA ARG A 57 3.13 -12.34 -41.40
C ARG A 57 1.94 -13.07 -40.75
N VAL A 58 1.95 -13.25 -39.41
CA VAL A 58 0.90 -13.96 -38.68
C VAL A 58 -0.13 -13.00 -38.13
N GLY A 59 0.30 -11.97 -37.39
CA GLY A 59 -0.61 -11.05 -36.74
C GLY A 59 0.10 -10.01 -35.90
N ALA A 60 -0.71 -9.19 -35.21
CA ALA A 60 -0.22 -8.21 -34.24
C ALA A 60 -1.20 -8.10 -33.06
N ALA A 61 -0.69 -7.80 -31.90
CA ALA A 61 -1.49 -7.37 -30.75
C ALA A 61 -1.13 -5.92 -30.40
N LEU A 62 -2.16 -5.07 -30.44
CA LEU A 62 -2.04 -3.64 -30.19
C LEU A 62 -2.58 -3.34 -28.80
N VAL A 63 -1.75 -2.76 -27.95
CA VAL A 63 -2.09 -2.41 -26.55
C VAL A 63 -2.58 -0.98 -26.50
N ALA A 64 -3.73 -0.76 -25.87
CA ALA A 64 -4.30 0.57 -25.65
C ALA A 64 -4.86 0.70 -24.24
N TRP A 65 -4.63 1.82 -23.58
CA TRP A 65 -5.40 2.21 -22.43
C TRP A 65 -6.79 2.69 -22.86
N ARG A 66 -7.85 2.18 -22.21
CA ARG A 66 -9.25 2.50 -22.55
C ARG A 66 -9.91 3.45 -21.59
N GLY A 67 -9.41 3.56 -20.39
CA GLY A 67 -9.96 4.44 -19.38
C GLY A 67 -9.71 3.99 -17.97
N ALA A 68 -10.24 4.76 -17.04
CA ALA A 68 -10.21 4.44 -15.62
C ALA A 68 -11.57 4.70 -14.98
N THR A 69 -11.93 3.86 -14.03
CA THR A 69 -13.07 4.10 -13.13
C THR A 69 -12.55 4.27 -11.71
N TYR A 70 -13.22 5.12 -10.94
CA TYR A 70 -12.82 5.45 -9.59
C TYR A 70 -13.90 4.99 -8.62
N GLY A 71 -13.48 4.40 -7.50
CA GLY A 71 -14.36 4.01 -6.40
C GLY A 71 -14.79 5.20 -5.55
N ALA A 72 -15.49 4.92 -4.46
CA ALA A 72 -15.80 5.93 -3.45
C ALA A 72 -14.51 6.47 -2.80
N LEU A 73 -14.60 7.70 -2.28
CA LEU A 73 -13.57 8.26 -1.42
C LEU A 73 -13.41 7.37 -0.19
N ILE A 74 -12.17 6.99 0.11
CA ILE A 74 -11.84 6.17 1.28
C ILE A 74 -11.54 7.07 2.47
N ASP A 75 -11.04 8.28 2.19
CA ASP A 75 -10.67 9.26 3.20
C ASP A 75 -11.35 10.60 2.88
N THR A 76 -11.70 11.35 3.92
CA THR A 76 -12.30 12.68 3.83
C THR A 76 -11.27 13.81 3.96
N ALA A 77 -10.07 13.52 4.44
CA ALA A 77 -9.00 14.51 4.63
C ALA A 77 -8.06 14.59 3.42
N ALA A 78 -7.96 13.52 2.63
CA ALA A 78 -7.19 13.47 1.39
C ALA A 78 -7.96 12.71 0.32
N VAL A 79 -7.73 13.03 -0.94
CA VAL A 79 -8.34 12.25 -2.02
C VAL A 79 -7.62 10.92 -2.16
N VAL A 80 -8.24 9.88 -1.61
CA VAL A 80 -7.80 8.48 -1.71
C VAL A 80 -8.94 7.66 -2.28
N GLN A 81 -8.75 7.09 -3.46
CA GLN A 81 -9.77 6.30 -4.15
C GLN A 81 -9.17 5.03 -4.74
N ALA A 82 -9.93 3.94 -4.75
CA ALA A 82 -9.61 2.80 -5.60
C ALA A 82 -9.74 3.26 -7.07
N ARG A 83 -8.74 2.94 -7.87
CA ARG A 83 -8.69 3.25 -9.29
C ARG A 83 -8.55 1.97 -10.09
N ARG A 84 -9.52 1.68 -10.95
CA ARG A 84 -9.50 0.55 -11.87
C ARG A 84 -9.14 1.07 -13.25
N LEU A 85 -8.02 0.59 -13.77
CA LEU A 85 -7.52 0.89 -15.11
C LEU A 85 -7.92 -0.22 -16.06
N GLU A 86 -8.36 0.13 -17.26
CA GLU A 86 -8.74 -0.82 -18.29
C GLU A 86 -7.84 -0.68 -19.50
N PHE A 87 -7.30 -1.83 -19.95
CA PHE A 87 -6.43 -1.96 -21.11
C PHE A 87 -7.06 -2.90 -22.12
N GLU A 88 -7.13 -2.46 -23.35
CA GLU A 88 -7.60 -3.28 -24.47
C GLU A 88 -6.42 -3.80 -25.27
N ILE A 89 -6.46 -5.08 -25.57
CA ILE A 89 -5.55 -5.73 -26.50
C ILE A 89 -6.33 -6.03 -27.77
N THR A 90 -6.06 -5.28 -28.81
CA THR A 90 -6.65 -5.53 -30.14
C THR A 90 -5.76 -6.53 -30.88
N LEU A 91 -6.23 -7.75 -31.02
CA LEU A 91 -5.54 -8.81 -31.75
C LEU A 91 -5.97 -8.83 -33.21
N LEU A 92 -5.03 -8.64 -34.11
CA LEU A 92 -5.16 -8.71 -35.54
C LEU A 92 -4.48 -9.99 -36.05
N VAL A 93 -5.20 -10.87 -36.73
CA VAL A 93 -4.67 -12.14 -37.24
C VAL A 93 -4.95 -12.25 -38.72
N ARG A 94 -3.94 -12.55 -39.51
CA ARG A 94 -4.13 -12.83 -40.97
C ARG A 94 -4.88 -14.12 -41.18
N ASP A 95 -5.83 -14.07 -42.09
CA ASP A 95 -6.49 -15.25 -42.61
C ASP A 95 -5.55 -15.94 -43.63
N LEU A 96 -4.89 -17.00 -43.19
CA LEU A 96 -3.98 -17.78 -44.00
C LEU A 96 -4.65 -19.03 -44.58
N GLY A 97 -5.96 -19.03 -44.72
CA GLY A 97 -6.73 -20.15 -45.30
C GLY A 97 -7.10 -21.24 -44.26
N TRP A 98 -6.75 -21.05 -43.01
CA TRP A 98 -7.08 -21.95 -41.90
C TRP A 98 -8.18 -21.32 -41.02
N SER A 99 -9.02 -22.17 -40.49
CA SER A 99 -10.03 -21.72 -39.52
C SER A 99 -9.38 -21.10 -38.26
N PHE A 100 -10.16 -20.50 -37.37
CA PHE A 100 -9.70 -19.82 -36.16
C PHE A 100 -8.75 -20.64 -35.29
N GLY A 101 -8.78 -21.97 -35.39
CA GLY A 101 -7.90 -22.88 -34.67
C GLY A 101 -6.44 -22.91 -35.14
N GLY A 102 -6.16 -22.30 -36.30
CA GLY A 102 -4.82 -22.31 -36.87
C GLY A 102 -4.41 -23.68 -37.46
N ASP A 103 -3.17 -23.77 -37.92
CA ASP A 103 -2.55 -25.01 -38.38
C ASP A 103 -1.83 -25.69 -37.19
N PRO A 104 -2.29 -26.84 -36.71
CA PRO A 104 -1.67 -27.54 -35.59
C PRO A 104 -0.23 -28.00 -35.88
N SER A 105 0.15 -28.09 -37.15
CA SER A 105 1.48 -28.51 -37.59
C SER A 105 2.30 -27.38 -38.22
N GLY A 106 1.73 -26.19 -38.35
CA GLY A 106 2.31 -25.05 -39.08
C GLY A 106 2.76 -23.91 -38.15
N PRO A 107 3.38 -22.88 -38.76
CA PRO A 107 3.85 -21.72 -38.02
C PRO A 107 2.75 -20.71 -37.65
N ASN A 108 1.49 -21.00 -38.01
CA ASN A 108 0.35 -20.15 -37.66
C ASN A 108 -0.46 -20.77 -36.53
N PRO A 109 -0.32 -20.26 -35.29
CA PRO A 109 -1.03 -20.81 -34.13
C PRO A 109 -2.55 -20.59 -34.18
N GLY A 110 -3.06 -19.74 -35.09
CA GLY A 110 -4.45 -19.34 -35.14
C GLY A 110 -4.86 -18.34 -34.06
N ALA A 111 -6.04 -17.74 -34.23
CA ALA A 111 -6.53 -16.69 -33.36
C ALA A 111 -6.80 -17.17 -31.94
N TYR A 112 -7.36 -18.36 -31.77
CA TYR A 112 -7.71 -18.88 -30.45
C TYR A 112 -6.50 -19.19 -29.59
N ALA A 113 -5.45 -19.79 -30.20
CA ALA A 113 -4.21 -20.06 -29.47
C ALA A 113 -3.50 -18.75 -29.07
N LEU A 114 -3.58 -17.72 -29.92
CA LEU A 114 -3.04 -16.40 -29.59
C LEU A 114 -3.83 -15.71 -28.47
N LEU A 115 -5.16 -15.81 -28.45
CA LEU A 115 -5.98 -15.30 -27.35
C LEU A 115 -5.66 -16.01 -26.04
N GLU A 116 -5.50 -17.33 -26.06
CA GLU A 116 -5.10 -18.08 -24.87
C GLU A 116 -3.69 -17.69 -24.39
N ALA A 117 -2.74 -17.48 -25.30
CA ALA A 117 -1.39 -17.02 -24.97
C ALA A 117 -1.41 -15.61 -24.34
N ILE A 118 -2.22 -14.69 -24.90
CA ILE A 118 -2.42 -13.34 -24.34
C ILE A 118 -3.04 -13.43 -22.94
N ARG A 119 -4.06 -14.27 -22.77
CA ARG A 119 -4.72 -14.49 -21.48
C ARG A 119 -3.74 -15.05 -20.45
N ALA A 120 -2.95 -16.04 -20.82
CA ALA A 120 -1.93 -16.62 -19.95
C ALA A 120 -0.84 -15.59 -19.56
N ALA A 121 -0.45 -14.72 -20.49
CA ALA A 121 0.57 -13.71 -20.25
C ALA A 121 0.11 -12.59 -19.30
N LEU A 122 -1.16 -12.19 -19.37
CA LEU A 122 -1.67 -11.01 -18.65
C LEU A 122 -2.44 -11.36 -17.39
N THR A 123 -3.10 -12.52 -17.32
CA THR A 123 -3.83 -12.91 -16.10
C THR A 123 -2.86 -13.15 -14.96
N GLY A 124 -3.02 -12.37 -13.90
CA GLY A 124 -2.14 -12.45 -12.74
C GLY A 124 -0.87 -11.61 -12.85
N LEU A 125 -0.65 -10.86 -13.95
CA LEU A 125 0.44 -9.88 -14.03
C LEU A 125 0.29 -8.87 -12.90
N GLN A 126 1.36 -8.73 -12.11
CA GLN A 126 1.40 -7.82 -10.98
C GLN A 126 2.49 -6.77 -11.19
N LEU A 127 2.09 -5.51 -11.14
CA LEU A 127 3.00 -4.37 -11.21
C LEU A 127 3.11 -3.71 -9.83
N PRO A 128 4.22 -3.00 -9.54
CA PRO A 128 4.37 -2.28 -8.28
C PRO A 128 3.20 -1.31 -8.03
N GLY A 129 2.65 -1.34 -6.82
CA GLY A 129 1.50 -0.49 -6.46
C GLY A 129 0.16 -0.87 -7.12
N CYS A 130 0.10 -1.99 -7.82
CA CYS A 130 -1.11 -2.48 -8.46
C CYS A 130 -1.51 -3.86 -7.93
N ARG A 131 -2.80 -4.17 -7.99
CA ARG A 131 -3.29 -5.55 -7.84
C ARG A 131 -3.04 -6.33 -9.13
N LYS A 132 -3.21 -7.65 -9.06
CA LYS A 132 -3.05 -8.53 -10.21
C LYS A 132 -4.04 -8.17 -11.31
N MET A 133 -3.54 -8.15 -12.55
CA MET A 133 -4.36 -7.95 -13.75
C MET A 133 -5.31 -9.13 -13.96
N PHE A 134 -6.51 -8.87 -14.41
CA PHE A 134 -7.54 -9.87 -14.67
C PHE A 134 -8.33 -9.56 -15.93
N PRO A 135 -8.81 -10.58 -16.67
CA PRO A 135 -9.61 -10.39 -17.87
C PRO A 135 -11.02 -9.94 -17.52
N LEU A 136 -11.59 -9.09 -18.36
CA LEU A 136 -12.97 -8.61 -18.27
C LEU A 136 -13.85 -9.19 -19.36
N ARG A 137 -13.36 -9.13 -20.60
CA ARG A 137 -14.15 -9.50 -21.77
C ARG A 137 -13.22 -9.83 -22.94
N GLU A 138 -13.63 -10.78 -23.73
CA GLU A 138 -13.07 -11.05 -25.05
C GLU A 138 -14.21 -11.10 -26.07
N GLN A 139 -13.98 -10.51 -27.23
CA GLN A 139 -14.99 -10.46 -28.29
C GLN A 139 -14.36 -10.42 -29.68
N PHE A 140 -15.05 -11.05 -30.63
CA PHE A 140 -14.76 -10.89 -32.03
C PHE A 140 -15.30 -9.56 -32.52
N LEU A 141 -14.47 -8.75 -33.19
CA LEU A 141 -14.85 -7.45 -33.74
C LEU A 141 -15.23 -7.50 -35.22
N GLY A 142 -14.67 -8.44 -35.94
CA GLY A 142 -14.97 -8.58 -37.36
C GLY A 142 -13.80 -9.04 -38.21
N ARG A 143 -14.01 -9.08 -39.51
CA ARG A 143 -13.04 -9.37 -40.54
C ARG A 143 -12.93 -8.21 -41.50
N ASP A 144 -11.72 -7.78 -41.80
CA ASP A 144 -11.47 -6.90 -42.94
C ASP A 144 -11.45 -7.77 -44.23
N PRO A 145 -12.46 -7.63 -45.11
CA PRO A 145 -12.53 -8.44 -46.32
C PRO A 145 -11.44 -8.11 -47.32
N GLN A 146 -10.88 -6.90 -47.31
CA GLN A 146 -9.83 -6.47 -48.21
C GLN A 146 -8.44 -6.93 -47.78
N GLY A 147 -8.20 -6.87 -46.45
CA GLY A 147 -6.91 -7.27 -45.86
C GLY A 147 -6.84 -8.73 -45.41
N ALA A 148 -7.96 -9.48 -45.51
CA ALA A 148 -8.05 -10.83 -44.95
C ALA A 148 -7.52 -10.91 -43.50
N VAL A 149 -7.90 -9.92 -42.66
CA VAL A 149 -7.48 -9.82 -41.29
C VAL A 149 -8.69 -9.96 -40.36
N TRP A 150 -8.57 -10.88 -39.44
CA TRP A 150 -9.54 -11.08 -38.36
C TRP A 150 -9.15 -10.24 -37.15
N THR A 151 -10.11 -9.61 -36.51
CA THR A 151 -9.90 -8.71 -35.39
C THR A 151 -10.67 -9.17 -34.16
N TRP A 152 -9.98 -9.29 -33.02
CA TRP A 152 -10.54 -9.53 -31.70
C TRP A 152 -10.14 -8.41 -30.74
N SER A 153 -10.97 -8.21 -29.73
CA SER A 153 -10.65 -7.36 -28.59
C SER A 153 -10.63 -8.20 -27.34
N ALA A 154 -9.58 -8.06 -26.54
CA ALA A 154 -9.48 -8.62 -25.21
C ALA A 154 -9.27 -7.48 -24.21
N LEU A 155 -10.22 -7.30 -23.28
CA LEU A 155 -10.21 -6.24 -22.28
C LEU A 155 -9.76 -6.80 -20.94
N TYR A 156 -8.77 -6.15 -20.35
CA TYR A 156 -8.19 -6.47 -19.05
C TYR A 156 -8.30 -5.29 -18.10
N ALA A 157 -8.37 -5.56 -16.82
CA ALA A 157 -8.30 -4.53 -15.80
C ALA A 157 -7.21 -4.84 -14.78
N LEU A 158 -6.67 -3.78 -14.20
CA LEU A 158 -5.89 -3.83 -12.98
C LEU A 158 -6.36 -2.72 -12.03
N GLU A 159 -6.21 -2.95 -10.75
CA GLU A 159 -6.60 -2.02 -9.72
C GLU A 159 -5.38 -1.41 -9.05
N THR A 160 -5.43 -0.13 -8.81
CA THR A 160 -4.44 0.66 -8.08
C THR A 160 -5.15 1.71 -7.24
N MET A 161 -4.40 2.58 -6.59
CA MET A 161 -4.95 3.71 -5.84
C MET A 161 -4.72 5.01 -6.60
N ALA A 162 -5.73 5.88 -6.61
CA ALA A 162 -5.56 7.28 -6.93
C ALA A 162 -5.35 8.03 -5.62
N LEU A 163 -4.19 8.66 -5.50
CA LEU A 163 -3.80 9.43 -4.34
C LEU A 163 -3.69 10.89 -4.74
N GLU A 164 -4.13 11.77 -3.86
CA GLU A 164 -3.87 13.19 -4.01
C GLU A 164 -2.37 13.45 -4.05
N ALA A 165 -1.92 14.12 -5.11
CA ALA A 165 -0.56 14.61 -5.20
C ALA A 165 -0.44 15.86 -4.31
N SER A 166 -0.35 15.66 -3.01
CA SER A 166 -0.11 16.77 -2.09
C SER A 166 1.33 17.23 -2.24
N THR A 167 1.50 18.44 -2.73
CA THR A 167 2.77 19.18 -2.65
C THR A 167 2.97 19.83 -1.29
N GLN A 168 2.04 19.63 -0.37
CA GLN A 168 2.13 20.18 0.96
C GLN A 168 2.78 19.17 1.88
N ASP A 169 3.94 19.54 2.41
CA ASP A 169 4.62 18.89 3.54
C ASP A 169 3.77 18.87 4.83
N ASN A 170 2.46 19.04 4.70
CA ASN A 170 1.48 19.11 5.77
C ASN A 170 0.74 17.80 6.02
N PHE A 171 1.36 16.65 5.72
CA PHE A 171 0.92 15.37 6.23
C PHE A 171 1.52 14.94 7.60
N PRO A 172 2.06 15.83 8.44
CA PRO A 172 2.51 15.39 9.76
C PRO A 172 1.35 14.91 10.64
N LEU A 173 0.12 15.32 10.35
CA LEU A 173 -1.07 14.93 11.10
C LEU A 173 -1.51 13.50 10.85
N PHE A 174 -1.43 13.04 9.60
CA PHE A 174 -1.78 11.66 9.24
C PHE A 174 -0.68 10.67 9.59
N ILE A 175 0.57 11.09 9.49
CA ILE A 175 1.73 10.25 9.87
C ILE A 175 1.78 10.04 11.38
N LYS A 176 1.19 10.93 12.17
CA LYS A 176 1.04 10.73 13.61
C LYS A 176 -0.11 9.80 13.99
N GLY A 177 -0.80 9.24 12.99
CA GLY A 177 -1.51 7.97 13.13
C GLY A 177 -2.56 7.89 14.23
N THR A 178 -3.23 8.98 14.46
CA THR A 178 -4.39 8.96 15.33
C THR A 178 -5.61 9.06 14.48
N ALA A 179 -6.29 7.94 14.31
CA ALA A 179 -7.64 7.98 13.79
C ALA A 179 -8.45 8.97 14.64
N LEU A 180 -9.01 9.98 14.00
CA LEU A 180 -9.94 10.91 14.64
C LEU A 180 -11.29 10.17 14.76
N GLU A 181 -11.35 9.26 15.71
CA GLU A 181 -12.62 8.70 16.11
C GLU A 181 -13.09 9.48 17.35
N ASP A 182 -14.21 10.16 17.18
CA ASP A 182 -15.02 10.78 18.23
C ASP A 182 -14.35 11.83 19.14
N GLY A 183 -13.86 12.93 18.57
CA GLY A 183 -13.70 14.17 19.34
C GLY A 183 -12.63 14.18 20.44
N GLY A 184 -11.86 13.14 20.59
CA GLY A 184 -10.74 13.07 21.53
C GLY A 184 -9.67 12.11 21.02
N GLN A 185 -8.49 12.63 20.71
CA GLN A 185 -7.39 11.79 20.27
C GLN A 185 -6.47 11.44 21.41
N THR A 186 -6.11 10.17 21.48
CA THR A 186 -5.12 9.70 22.43
C THR A 186 -3.79 9.50 21.72
N ALA A 187 -2.88 10.45 21.84
CA ALA A 187 -1.52 10.32 21.33
C ALA A 187 -0.68 9.52 22.34
N LYS A 188 0.13 8.56 21.85
CA LYS A 188 1.16 7.94 22.69
C LYS A 188 2.42 8.77 22.62
N VAL A 189 2.78 9.38 23.73
CA VAL A 189 4.02 10.16 23.87
C VAL A 189 5.04 9.31 24.60
N ALA A 190 6.24 9.15 24.02
CA ALA A 190 7.36 8.52 24.68
C ALA A 190 8.21 9.59 25.36
N THR A 191 8.57 9.38 26.62
CA THR A 191 9.44 10.28 27.38
C THR A 191 10.44 9.49 28.19
N GLN A 192 11.56 10.15 28.52
CA GLN A 192 12.57 9.64 29.44
C GLN A 192 13.12 10.78 30.25
N ALA A 193 13.13 10.59 31.56
CA ALA A 193 13.69 11.57 32.50
C ALA A 193 14.28 10.88 33.74
N ALA A 194 15.12 11.61 34.46
CA ALA A 194 15.63 11.19 35.74
C ALA A 194 14.64 11.60 36.87
N TYR A 195 14.31 10.66 37.73
CA TYR A 195 13.45 10.84 38.87
C TYR A 195 14.11 10.29 40.12
N THR A 196 13.82 10.91 41.27
CA THR A 196 14.34 10.45 42.57
C THR A 196 13.16 9.93 43.38
N PHE A 197 13.33 8.74 44.00
CA PHE A 197 12.35 8.22 44.95
C PHE A 197 12.28 9.13 46.17
N ASP A 198 11.08 9.45 46.60
CA ASP A 198 10.87 10.26 47.77
C ASP A 198 11.08 9.46 49.09
N ALA A 199 10.81 10.10 50.25
CA ALA A 199 10.92 9.47 51.57
C ALA A 199 9.89 8.34 51.80
N GLN A 200 8.88 8.24 50.97
CA GLN A 200 7.88 7.17 50.96
C GLN A 200 8.21 6.07 49.91
N ASP A 201 9.39 6.13 49.30
CA ASP A 201 9.82 5.23 48.25
C ASP A 201 8.94 5.30 46.99
N LEU A 202 8.44 6.49 46.66
CA LEU A 202 7.56 6.75 45.50
C LEU A 202 8.20 7.71 44.52
N ILE A 203 7.86 7.52 43.25
CA ILE A 203 8.01 8.51 42.18
C ILE A 203 6.63 8.79 41.60
N GLN A 204 6.22 10.04 41.66
CA GLN A 204 5.01 10.50 40.97
C GLN A 204 5.42 11.01 39.59
N LEU A 205 4.96 10.32 38.55
CA LEU A 205 5.11 10.78 37.18
C LEU A 205 4.12 11.92 36.90
N PRO A 206 4.48 12.85 36.01
CA PRO A 206 3.62 14.00 35.68
C PRO A 206 2.33 13.62 34.92
N VAL A 207 2.18 12.36 34.55
CA VAL A 207 1.06 11.85 33.76
C VAL A 207 0.58 10.49 34.27
N GLY A 208 -0.69 10.21 34.04
CA GLY A 208 -1.30 8.89 34.26
C GLY A 208 -1.39 8.07 32.95
N ASN A 209 -2.04 6.91 33.04
CA ASN A 209 -2.20 5.97 31.92
C ASN A 209 -0.87 5.59 31.27
N VAL A 210 0.11 5.30 32.11
CA VAL A 210 1.49 4.98 31.73
C VAL A 210 1.59 3.56 31.23
N ALA A 211 2.33 3.37 30.13
CA ALA A 211 2.63 2.06 29.53
C ALA A 211 4.12 1.94 29.20
N ASN A 212 4.58 0.71 29.00
CA ASN A 212 5.96 0.41 28.59
C ASN A 212 7.02 1.06 29.50
N LEU A 213 6.77 1.11 30.80
CA LEU A 213 7.68 1.72 31.76
C LEU A 213 8.93 0.86 31.93
N VAL A 214 10.08 1.50 31.80
CA VAL A 214 11.41 0.91 32.03
C VAL A 214 12.18 1.80 32.99
N VAL A 215 12.66 1.23 34.08
CA VAL A 215 13.49 1.92 35.07
C VAL A 215 14.93 1.44 34.92
N THR A 216 15.88 2.37 34.80
CA THR A 216 17.31 2.06 34.70
C THR A 216 18.14 2.87 35.66
N PRO A 217 19.34 2.38 36.08
CA PRO A 217 20.26 3.16 36.89
C PRO A 217 20.72 4.45 36.17
N VAL A 218 20.91 5.53 36.89
CA VAL A 218 21.60 6.71 36.36
C VAL A 218 23.07 6.36 36.15
N GLY A 219 23.54 6.55 34.91
CA GLY A 219 24.90 6.15 34.53
C GLY A 219 24.99 4.86 33.70
N GLY A 220 23.85 4.23 33.47
CA GLY A 220 23.74 3.02 32.65
C GLY A 220 23.80 1.74 33.50
N GLY A 221 23.42 0.65 32.88
CA GLY A 221 23.34 -0.68 33.48
C GLY A 221 22.10 -1.44 33.02
N ASN A 222 21.89 -2.62 33.56
CA ASN A 222 20.71 -3.41 33.28
C ASN A 222 19.45 -2.73 33.86
N PRO A 223 18.34 -2.78 33.14
CA PRO A 223 17.05 -2.31 33.67
C PRO A 223 16.67 -3.04 34.95
N TYR A 224 16.07 -2.33 35.88
CA TYR A 224 15.42 -2.90 37.05
C TYR A 224 14.19 -3.70 36.62
N LEU A 225 13.88 -4.76 37.39
CA LEU A 225 12.80 -5.67 37.06
C LEU A 225 11.49 -5.22 37.73
N ALA A 226 10.45 -5.06 36.91
CA ALA A 226 9.11 -4.83 37.45
C ALA A 226 8.69 -6.00 38.33
N TRP A 227 7.90 -5.71 39.39
CA TRP A 227 7.43 -6.63 40.42
C TRP A 227 8.52 -7.16 41.35
N THR A 228 9.80 -6.99 41.03
CA THR A 228 10.93 -7.38 41.86
C THR A 228 11.58 -6.15 42.49
N ASP A 229 11.91 -5.16 41.68
CA ASP A 229 12.59 -3.95 42.14
C ASP A 229 11.66 -2.76 42.31
N TYR A 230 10.56 -2.72 41.52
CA TYR A 230 9.55 -1.68 41.60
C TYR A 230 8.15 -2.18 41.20
N LEU A 231 7.12 -1.47 41.63
CA LEU A 231 5.71 -1.65 41.26
C LEU A 231 5.24 -0.40 40.52
N LEU A 232 4.37 -0.59 39.53
CA LEU A 232 3.77 0.49 38.74
C LEU A 232 2.25 0.52 38.94
N ASP A 233 1.74 1.63 39.43
CA ASP A 233 0.34 2.01 39.25
C ASP A 233 0.23 2.81 37.94
N ALA A 234 -0.09 2.10 36.89
CA ALA A 234 -0.13 2.67 35.53
C ALA A 234 -1.21 3.77 35.38
N VAL A 235 -2.32 3.64 36.08
CA VAL A 235 -3.45 4.58 35.98
C VAL A 235 -3.08 5.92 36.55
N ASN A 236 -2.45 5.91 37.72
CA ASN A 236 -2.09 7.11 38.47
C ASN A 236 -0.65 7.59 38.16
N GLY A 237 0.13 6.84 37.38
CA GLY A 237 1.52 7.18 37.07
C GLY A 237 2.44 7.13 38.30
N ILE A 238 2.21 6.21 39.24
CA ILE A 238 3.01 6.07 40.44
C ILE A 238 3.95 4.86 40.30
N VAL A 239 5.23 5.09 40.52
CA VAL A 239 6.24 4.04 40.61
C VAL A 239 6.67 3.89 42.07
N THR A 240 6.43 2.72 42.65
CA THR A 240 6.79 2.40 44.04
C THR A 240 8.00 1.49 44.06
N ARG A 241 9.01 1.82 44.86
CA ARG A 241 10.15 0.93 45.08
C ARG A 241 9.71 -0.33 45.86
N ALA A 242 10.09 -1.50 45.37
CA ALA A 242 9.77 -2.73 46.09
C ALA A 242 10.72 -2.94 47.27
N ALA A 243 10.12 -3.21 48.46
CA ALA A 243 10.90 -3.54 49.65
C ALA A 243 11.64 -4.88 49.40
N GLY A 244 12.96 -4.85 49.37
CA GLY A 244 13.79 -6.02 49.08
C GLY A 244 14.28 -6.09 47.62
N GLY A 245 13.90 -5.17 46.77
CA GLY A 245 14.47 -4.98 45.44
C GLY A 245 15.87 -4.39 45.49
N THR A 246 16.51 -4.29 44.33
CA THR A 246 17.92 -3.82 44.22
C THR A 246 18.03 -2.28 44.17
N ILE A 247 16.92 -1.54 44.02
CA ILE A 247 16.92 -0.08 44.04
C ILE A 247 17.13 0.41 45.47
N ALA A 248 18.11 1.28 45.72
CA ALA A 248 18.32 1.89 47.01
C ALA A 248 17.22 2.89 47.34
N SER A 249 16.94 3.11 48.65
CA SER A 249 16.03 4.19 49.09
C SER A 249 16.58 5.55 48.69
N LEU A 250 15.72 6.48 48.29
CA LEU A 250 16.06 7.81 47.78
C LEU A 250 16.96 7.80 46.53
N ALA A 251 17.03 6.68 45.85
CA ALA A 251 17.83 6.57 44.62
C ALA A 251 17.24 7.42 43.48
N THR A 252 18.12 8.02 42.71
CA THR A 252 17.75 8.61 41.42
C THR A 252 17.88 7.56 40.34
N VAL A 253 16.87 7.44 39.52
CA VAL A 253 16.76 6.47 38.40
C VAL A 253 16.31 7.17 37.15
N ASN A 254 16.67 6.61 35.98
CA ASN A 254 16.08 7.02 34.69
C ASN A 254 14.79 6.22 34.49
N VAL A 255 13.70 6.91 34.19
CA VAL A 255 12.42 6.30 33.90
C VAL A 255 12.02 6.65 32.46
N ALA A 256 11.91 5.64 31.63
CA ALA A 256 11.37 5.76 30.29
C ALA A 256 9.98 5.14 30.25
N TYR A 257 9.02 5.83 29.66
CA TYR A 257 7.65 5.36 29.58
C TYR A 257 6.90 5.98 28.40
N THR A 258 5.77 5.37 28.05
CA THR A 258 4.80 5.94 27.10
C THR A 258 3.52 6.23 27.86
N TYR A 259 2.81 7.28 27.48
CA TYR A 259 1.51 7.61 28.05
C TYR A 259 0.54 8.06 26.96
N SER A 260 -0.74 8.02 27.29
CA SER A 260 -1.81 8.45 26.40
C SER A 260 -2.28 9.84 26.82
N GLU A 261 -2.19 10.81 25.91
CA GLU A 261 -2.64 12.17 26.13
C GLU A 261 -3.84 12.46 25.21
N THR A 262 -4.88 13.07 25.78
CA THR A 262 -6.02 13.52 24.97
C THR A 262 -5.66 14.85 24.33
N VAL A 263 -5.55 14.86 23.01
CA VAL A 263 -5.25 16.07 22.25
C VAL A 263 -6.55 16.69 21.78
N THR A 264 -6.84 17.91 22.22
CA THR A 264 -7.99 18.66 21.75
C THR A 264 -7.61 19.37 20.45
N ALA A 265 -8.32 19.10 19.37
CA ALA A 265 -8.13 19.81 18.11
C ALA A 265 -8.56 21.27 18.27
N VAL A 266 -7.66 22.19 18.04
CA VAL A 266 -7.97 23.62 17.98
C VAL A 266 -8.34 23.93 16.52
N ALA A 267 -9.54 24.48 16.33
CA ALA A 267 -9.98 24.95 15.01
C ALA A 267 -9.00 26.00 14.48
N GLY A 268 -8.22 25.64 13.47
CA GLY A 268 -7.16 26.50 12.92
C GLY A 268 -5.87 25.80 12.52
N GLY A 269 -5.80 24.49 12.61
CA GLY A 269 -4.79 23.67 11.93
C GLY A 269 -3.42 23.56 12.60
N SER A 270 -3.26 23.89 13.87
CA SER A 270 -2.04 23.59 14.60
C SER A 270 -2.37 22.78 15.87
N LEU A 271 -1.98 21.53 15.89
CA LEU A 271 -1.97 20.73 17.13
C LEU A 271 -0.68 21.05 17.86
N SER A 272 -0.78 21.87 18.88
CA SER A 272 0.32 22.07 19.83
C SER A 272 0.07 21.19 21.05
N PRO A 273 0.97 20.29 21.41
CA PRO A 273 0.86 19.62 22.70
C PRO A 273 1.00 20.69 23.79
N THR A 274 0.00 20.78 24.65
CA THR A 274 0.10 21.64 25.83
C THR A 274 1.12 20.99 26.75
N ALA A 275 2.25 21.66 26.94
CA ALA A 275 3.20 21.21 27.96
C ALA A 275 2.50 21.24 29.33
N PRO A 276 2.68 20.23 30.19
CA PRO A 276 2.15 20.25 31.53
C PRO A 276 2.69 21.49 32.25
N THR A 277 1.81 22.32 32.73
CA THR A 277 2.15 23.41 33.67
C THR A 277 2.55 22.80 35.00
N ASN A 278 3.80 23.02 35.40
CA ASN A 278 4.30 22.70 36.74
C ASN A 278 3.50 23.46 37.82
#